data_d5553781c301a9a8596600bfa2f85e18
#
_entry.id   d5553781c301a9a8596600bfa2f85e18
#
_cell.length_a   1.000
_cell.length_b   1.000
_cell.length_c   1.000
_cell.angle_alpha   90.00
_cell.angle_beta   90.00
_cell.angle_gamma   90.00
#
_symmetry.space_group_name_H-M   'P 1'
#
loop_
_entity.id
_entity.type
_entity.pdbx_description
1 polymer ?
#
loop_
_entity_poly.entity_id
_entity_poly.type
_entity_poly.pdbx_seq_one_letter_code
_entity_poly.pdbx_strand_id
1 'polypeptide(L)'
;MSIKHLDKIVSLCKRKGFVFPNSEIYGGLKASYDYGPLGVELKKAISEKWWKTMTNNSNIVGLDSSIMVHPDVWEASGHIANFNDPMTDNKDSKKRYRIDDLLSQQKSKVIDALCEMLSIENKNDSDTLDKISHTLLQESDKYSNALESAGVIDPFSGNIGKWTPATQFNLMFQTNSCLLYTSPSPRDGHQ
;
A
#
# COMPACT_ATOMS: atom_id res chain seq x y z
N MET A 1 5.64 -5.60 -19.58
CA MET A 1 6.36 -6.84 -19.25
C MET A 1 5.34 -7.93 -18.96
N SER A 2 5.38 -9.10 -19.58
CA SER A 2 4.37 -10.12 -19.27
C SER A 2 4.63 -10.75 -17.89
N ILE A 3 3.59 -11.09 -17.15
CA ILE A 3 3.63 -11.70 -15.79
C ILE A 3 4.59 -12.90 -15.74
N LYS A 4 4.62 -13.73 -16.80
CA LYS A 4 5.54 -14.89 -16.91
C LYS A 4 7.04 -14.52 -16.88
N HIS A 5 7.41 -13.30 -17.29
CA HIS A 5 8.80 -12.83 -17.18
C HIS A 5 9.15 -12.35 -15.77
N LEU A 6 8.20 -11.74 -15.06
CA LEU A 6 8.41 -11.27 -13.69
C LEU A 6 8.70 -12.43 -12.73
N ASP A 7 7.92 -13.52 -12.80
CA ASP A 7 8.12 -14.70 -11.96
C ASP A 7 9.50 -15.34 -12.15
N LYS A 8 10.01 -15.36 -13.38
CA LYS A 8 11.35 -15.86 -13.68
C LYS A 8 12.44 -14.98 -13.05
N ILE A 9 12.25 -13.65 -13.10
CA ILE A 9 13.18 -12.69 -12.49
C ILE A 9 13.15 -12.84 -10.95
N VAL A 10 11.98 -12.91 -10.36
CA VAL A 10 11.83 -13.12 -8.90
C VAL A 10 12.50 -14.42 -8.47
N SER A 11 12.27 -15.52 -9.19
CA SER A 11 12.90 -16.80 -8.91
C SER A 11 14.44 -16.73 -9.05
N LEU A 12 14.95 -16.03 -10.05
CA LEU A 12 16.39 -15.82 -10.24
C LEU A 12 16.96 -15.01 -9.07
N CYS A 13 16.32 -13.91 -8.68
CA CYS A 13 16.77 -13.04 -7.60
C CYS A 13 16.87 -13.78 -6.25
N LYS A 14 15.89 -14.63 -5.94
CA LYS A 14 15.92 -15.47 -4.74
C LYS A 14 17.06 -16.49 -4.78
N ARG A 15 17.22 -17.23 -5.87
CA ARG A 15 18.27 -18.26 -6.02
C ARG A 15 19.70 -17.69 -6.01
N LYS A 16 19.87 -16.46 -6.51
CA LYS A 16 21.19 -15.80 -6.61
C LYS A 16 21.50 -14.91 -5.41
N GLY A 17 20.60 -14.84 -4.42
CA GLY A 17 20.86 -14.07 -3.20
C GLY A 17 20.77 -12.56 -3.40
N PHE A 18 19.91 -12.09 -4.30
CA PHE A 18 19.58 -10.67 -4.40
C PHE A 18 18.61 -10.24 -3.32
N VAL A 19 17.59 -11.05 -3.06
CA VAL A 19 16.57 -10.80 -2.05
C VAL A 19 16.18 -12.09 -1.34
N PHE A 20 15.82 -11.98 -0.08
CA PHE A 20 15.28 -13.05 0.75
C PHE A 20 14.00 -12.57 1.44
N PRO A 21 13.02 -13.45 1.69
CA PRO A 21 11.89 -13.10 2.56
C PRO A 21 12.38 -12.68 3.94
N ASN A 22 11.88 -11.53 4.42
CA ASN A 22 12.22 -11.09 5.78
C ASN A 22 11.67 -12.07 6.81
N SER A 23 12.48 -12.37 7.85
CA SER A 23 12.08 -13.24 8.97
C SER A 23 11.59 -14.63 8.55
N GLU A 24 12.19 -15.23 7.51
CA GLU A 24 11.75 -16.48 6.90
C GLU A 24 11.68 -17.63 7.91
N ILE A 25 12.61 -17.70 8.89
CA ILE A 25 12.63 -18.70 9.95
C ILE A 25 11.37 -18.68 10.86
N TYR A 26 10.65 -17.57 10.88
CA TYR A 26 9.39 -17.40 11.61
C TYR A 26 8.15 -17.39 10.70
N GLY A 27 8.29 -17.86 9.45
CA GLY A 27 7.21 -17.88 8.47
C GLY A 27 7.16 -16.67 7.53
N GLY A 28 8.05 -15.71 7.72
CA GLY A 28 8.18 -14.52 6.87
C GLY A 28 7.05 -13.49 7.03
N LEU A 29 7.33 -12.27 6.64
CA LEU A 29 6.33 -11.21 6.51
C LEU A 29 5.97 -11.05 5.02
N LYS A 30 4.67 -10.98 4.72
CA LYS A 30 4.21 -10.74 3.35
C LYS A 30 4.71 -9.38 2.86
N ALA A 31 5.21 -9.35 1.62
CA ALA A 31 5.72 -8.16 0.95
C ALA A 31 6.93 -7.48 1.62
N SER A 32 7.61 -8.15 2.56
CA SER A 32 8.83 -7.67 3.18
C SER A 32 10.02 -8.56 2.80
N TYR A 33 11.11 -7.92 2.35
CA TYR A 33 12.29 -8.63 1.84
C TYR A 33 13.57 -7.99 2.37
N ASP A 34 14.54 -8.84 2.68
CA ASP A 34 15.89 -8.41 2.98
C ASP A 34 16.76 -8.47 1.71
N TYR A 35 17.66 -7.50 1.56
CA TYR A 35 18.62 -7.52 0.45
C TYR A 35 19.80 -8.42 0.81
N GLY A 36 20.05 -9.42 -0.04
CA GLY A 36 21.27 -10.20 0.03
C GLY A 36 22.49 -9.45 -0.52
N PRO A 37 23.70 -10.06 -0.49
CA PRO A 37 24.92 -9.38 -0.89
C PRO A 37 24.87 -8.76 -2.28
N LEU A 38 24.40 -9.49 -3.28
CA LEU A 38 24.25 -8.95 -4.64
C LEU A 38 23.16 -7.88 -4.74
N GLY A 39 22.09 -8.02 -3.95
CA GLY A 39 21.01 -7.03 -3.89
C GLY A 39 21.46 -5.72 -3.28
N VAL A 40 22.27 -5.76 -2.23
CA VAL A 40 22.85 -4.55 -1.59
C VAL A 40 23.73 -3.80 -2.57
N GLU A 41 24.63 -4.48 -3.29
CA GLU A 41 25.51 -3.85 -4.27
C GLU A 41 24.72 -3.22 -5.43
N LEU A 42 23.72 -3.93 -5.94
CA LEU A 42 22.84 -3.39 -6.98
C LEU A 42 22.06 -2.16 -6.48
N LYS A 43 21.50 -2.22 -5.27
CA LYS A 43 20.78 -1.09 -4.65
C LYS A 43 21.68 0.14 -4.53
N LYS A 44 22.92 -0.03 -4.01
CA LYS A 44 23.91 1.05 -3.88
C LYS A 44 24.25 1.66 -5.25
N ALA A 45 24.56 0.82 -6.23
CA ALA A 45 24.91 1.27 -7.56
C ALA A 45 23.79 2.10 -8.22
N ILE A 46 22.52 1.66 -8.06
CA ILE A 46 21.34 2.39 -8.57
C ILE A 46 21.20 3.72 -7.82
N SER A 47 21.30 3.73 -6.49
CA SER A 47 21.16 4.93 -5.67
C SER A 47 22.23 5.97 -5.98
N GLU A 48 23.48 5.54 -6.12
CA GLU A 48 24.60 6.41 -6.49
C GLU A 48 24.44 6.98 -7.90
N LYS A 49 24.04 6.14 -8.86
CA LYS A 49 23.80 6.59 -10.23
C LYS A 49 22.69 7.61 -10.29
N TRP A 50 21.59 7.36 -9.56
CA TRP A 50 20.46 8.30 -9.46
C TRP A 50 20.91 9.62 -8.84
N TRP A 51 21.58 9.58 -7.69
CA TRP A 51 22.10 10.77 -7.01
C TRP A 51 22.99 11.61 -7.90
N LYS A 52 24.02 10.99 -8.49
CA LYS A 52 24.93 11.67 -9.41
C LYS A 52 24.20 12.27 -10.62
N THR A 53 23.22 11.54 -11.17
CA THR A 53 22.47 12.04 -12.34
C THR A 53 21.65 13.28 -11.98
N MET A 54 20.99 13.27 -10.81
CA MET A 54 20.15 14.39 -10.37
C MET A 54 20.98 15.60 -9.95
N THR A 55 22.05 15.40 -9.19
CA THR A 55 22.89 16.49 -8.66
C THR A 55 23.95 16.99 -9.64
N ASN A 56 24.06 16.41 -10.83
CA ASN A 56 24.99 16.88 -11.87
C ASN A 56 24.54 18.22 -12.52
N ASN A 57 23.36 18.70 -12.21
CA ASN A 57 22.85 19.99 -12.65
C ASN A 57 23.22 21.05 -11.60
N SER A 58 23.83 22.17 -12.04
CA SER A 58 24.25 23.28 -11.17
C SER A 58 23.10 23.91 -10.36
N ASN A 59 21.85 23.72 -10.78
CA ASN A 59 20.67 24.26 -10.12
C ASN A 59 20.03 23.28 -9.11
N ILE A 60 20.60 22.09 -8.93
CA ILE A 60 20.09 21.07 -8.04
C ILE A 60 21.12 20.75 -6.98
N VAL A 61 20.73 20.88 -5.72
CA VAL A 61 21.52 20.46 -4.56
C VAL A 61 20.85 19.28 -3.86
N GLY A 62 21.66 18.37 -3.35
CA GLY A 62 21.16 17.24 -2.58
C GLY A 62 20.83 17.65 -1.16
N LEU A 63 19.72 17.14 -0.65
CA LEU A 63 19.27 17.28 0.75
C LEU A 63 18.97 15.89 1.30
N ASP A 64 19.52 15.59 2.46
CA ASP A 64 19.20 14.38 3.24
C ASP A 64 18.53 14.83 4.53
N SER A 65 17.19 14.75 4.57
CA SER A 65 16.40 15.16 5.72
C SER A 65 16.14 14.00 6.68
N SER A 66 15.89 14.31 7.94
CA SER A 66 15.47 13.31 8.93
C SER A 66 14.16 12.64 8.52
N ILE A 67 14.08 11.31 8.73
CA ILE A 67 12.84 10.55 8.55
C ILE A 67 11.83 10.93 9.63
N MET A 68 12.31 11.23 10.85
CA MET A 68 11.49 11.68 11.97
C MET A 68 11.35 13.19 11.91
N VAL A 69 10.13 13.65 11.66
CA VAL A 69 9.78 15.08 11.57
C VAL A 69 8.64 15.41 12.54
N HIS A 70 8.46 16.69 12.81
CA HIS A 70 7.36 17.14 13.67
C HIS A 70 6.00 16.78 13.04
N PRO A 71 4.98 16.38 13.83
CA PRO A 71 3.65 16.02 13.31
C PRO A 71 3.00 17.08 12.43
N ASP A 72 3.21 18.37 12.73
CA ASP A 72 2.67 19.50 11.95
C ASP A 72 3.14 19.50 10.50
N VAL A 73 4.31 18.92 10.20
CA VAL A 73 4.81 18.75 8.81
C VAL A 73 3.90 17.83 8.02
N TRP A 74 3.44 16.74 8.64
CA TRP A 74 2.53 15.79 8.02
C TRP A 74 1.11 16.33 7.90
N GLU A 75 0.68 17.16 8.86
CA GLU A 75 -0.60 17.88 8.79
C GLU A 75 -0.57 18.92 7.65
N ALA A 76 0.44 19.80 7.62
CA ALA A 76 0.61 20.83 6.60
C ALA A 76 0.75 20.27 5.17
N SER A 77 1.38 19.11 5.03
CA SER A 77 1.53 18.42 3.73
C SER A 77 0.29 17.60 3.32
N GLY A 78 -0.74 17.53 4.18
CA GLY A 78 -1.96 16.75 3.94
C GLY A 78 -1.79 15.24 4.05
N HIS A 79 -0.63 14.73 4.45
CA HIS A 79 -0.40 13.29 4.57
C HIS A 79 -1.30 12.65 5.61
N ILE A 80 -1.56 13.32 6.75
CA ILE A 80 -2.42 12.77 7.80
C ILE A 80 -3.86 12.57 7.29
N ALA A 81 -4.38 13.49 6.50
CA ALA A 81 -5.73 13.41 5.96
C ALA A 81 -5.86 12.38 4.80
N ASN A 82 -4.80 12.18 4.03
CA ASN A 82 -4.83 11.42 2.77
C ASN A 82 -4.26 9.99 2.88
N PHE A 83 -3.72 9.58 4.05
CA PHE A 83 -3.18 8.22 4.23
C PHE A 83 -4.24 7.16 4.59
N ASN A 84 -5.48 7.42 4.27
CA ASN A 84 -6.59 6.53 4.57
C ASN A 84 -7.16 5.97 3.28
N ASP A 85 -6.87 4.70 3.00
CA ASP A 85 -7.44 4.01 1.84
C ASP A 85 -8.74 3.31 2.20
N PRO A 86 -9.82 3.50 1.42
CA PRO A 86 -11.03 2.69 1.52
C PRO A 86 -10.73 1.26 1.07
N MET A 87 -10.84 0.29 1.97
CA MET A 87 -10.56 -1.11 1.71
C MET A 87 -11.79 -1.99 1.90
N THR A 88 -11.87 -3.08 1.14
CA THR A 88 -12.85 -4.14 1.32
C THR A 88 -12.17 -5.50 1.21
N ASP A 89 -12.70 -6.48 1.95
CA ASP A 89 -12.20 -7.85 1.89
C ASP A 89 -13.23 -8.74 1.17
N ASN A 90 -12.76 -9.59 0.28
CA ASN A 90 -13.61 -10.64 -0.26
C ASN A 90 -13.69 -11.80 0.74
N LYS A 91 -14.91 -12.18 1.13
CA LYS A 91 -15.15 -13.22 2.15
C LYS A 91 -14.76 -14.63 1.69
N ASP A 92 -14.83 -14.89 0.37
CA ASP A 92 -14.56 -16.20 -0.21
C ASP A 92 -13.06 -16.37 -0.49
N SER A 93 -12.43 -15.43 -1.21
CA SER A 93 -11.00 -15.50 -1.56
C SER A 93 -10.06 -15.07 -0.45
N LYS A 94 -10.57 -14.43 0.63
CA LYS A 94 -9.78 -13.84 1.73
C LYS A 94 -8.74 -12.80 1.24
N LYS A 95 -9.02 -12.16 0.12
CA LYS A 95 -8.19 -11.12 -0.46
C LYS A 95 -8.72 -9.75 -0.09
N ARG A 96 -7.79 -8.83 0.18
CA ARG A 96 -8.06 -7.43 0.46
C ARG A 96 -7.79 -6.59 -0.78
N TYR A 97 -8.67 -5.63 -1.05
CA TYR A 97 -8.58 -4.73 -2.20
C TYR A 97 -8.85 -3.29 -1.77
N ARG A 98 -8.14 -2.35 -2.40
CA ARG A 98 -8.57 -0.96 -2.42
C ARG A 98 -9.82 -0.87 -3.28
N ILE A 99 -10.81 -0.12 -2.83
CA ILE A 99 -12.10 -0.06 -3.53
C ILE A 99 -11.93 0.64 -4.89
N ASP A 100 -11.18 1.72 -4.97
CA ASP A 100 -10.88 2.44 -6.22
C ASP A 100 -10.18 1.53 -7.25
N ASP A 101 -9.13 0.81 -6.84
CA ASP A 101 -8.42 -0.15 -7.70
C ASP A 101 -9.31 -1.31 -8.15
N LEU A 102 -10.14 -1.82 -7.24
CA LEU A 102 -11.09 -2.89 -7.54
C LEU A 102 -12.11 -2.43 -8.58
N LEU A 103 -12.64 -1.21 -8.42
CA LEU A 103 -13.64 -0.65 -9.33
C LEU A 103 -13.05 -0.31 -10.69
N SER A 104 -11.79 0.13 -10.77
CA SER A 104 -11.11 0.42 -12.03
C SER A 104 -11.03 -0.79 -12.96
N GLN A 105 -11.10 -2.01 -12.41
CA GLN A 105 -11.06 -3.27 -13.14
C GLN A 105 -12.45 -3.81 -13.53
N GLN A 106 -13.53 -3.11 -13.12
CA GLN A 106 -14.90 -3.53 -13.39
C GLN A 106 -15.41 -2.99 -14.73
N LYS A 107 -16.50 -3.61 -15.22
CA LYS A 107 -17.21 -3.14 -16.41
C LYS A 107 -17.99 -1.87 -16.09
N SER A 108 -18.14 -0.99 -17.08
CA SER A 108 -18.91 0.27 -16.94
C SER A 108 -20.29 0.06 -16.32
N LYS A 109 -21.02 -1.00 -16.69
CA LYS A 109 -22.34 -1.32 -16.12
C LYS A 109 -22.35 -1.49 -14.61
N VAL A 110 -21.25 -2.00 -14.02
CA VAL A 110 -21.13 -2.17 -12.57
C VAL A 110 -20.93 -0.81 -11.91
N ILE A 111 -20.13 0.05 -12.54
CA ILE A 111 -19.90 1.41 -12.08
C ILE A 111 -21.18 2.23 -12.17
N ASP A 112 -21.94 2.12 -13.28
CA ASP A 112 -23.24 2.79 -13.46
C ASP A 112 -24.23 2.37 -12.37
N ALA A 113 -24.31 1.07 -12.06
CA ALA A 113 -25.18 0.55 -10.99
C ALA A 113 -24.80 1.10 -9.61
N LEU A 114 -23.49 1.20 -9.32
CA LEU A 114 -23.01 1.81 -8.06
C LEU A 114 -23.31 3.30 -8.00
N CYS A 115 -23.11 4.03 -9.09
CA CYS A 115 -23.43 5.45 -9.17
C CYS A 115 -24.92 5.71 -8.93
N GLU A 116 -25.80 4.88 -9.50
CA GLU A 116 -27.24 4.96 -9.30
C GLU A 116 -27.63 4.67 -7.85
N MET A 117 -27.07 3.60 -7.24
CA MET A 117 -27.32 3.25 -5.84
C MET A 117 -26.86 4.33 -4.86
N LEU A 118 -25.74 4.98 -5.15
CA LEU A 118 -25.12 5.99 -4.29
C LEU A 118 -25.56 7.42 -4.63
N SER A 119 -26.40 7.61 -5.67
CA SER A 119 -26.82 8.92 -6.19
C SER A 119 -25.64 9.81 -6.59
N ILE A 120 -24.63 9.22 -7.21
CA ILE A 120 -23.42 9.88 -7.70
C ILE A 120 -23.52 10.04 -9.22
N GLU A 121 -23.22 11.23 -9.73
CA GLU A 121 -23.12 11.49 -11.17
C GLU A 121 -21.90 10.76 -11.75
N ASN A 122 -22.13 9.85 -12.71
CA ASN A 122 -21.05 9.12 -13.37
C ASN A 122 -20.43 9.98 -14.49
N LYS A 123 -19.15 10.34 -14.32
CA LYS A 123 -18.35 11.08 -15.33
C LYS A 123 -17.33 10.17 -16.05
N ASN A 124 -17.31 8.87 -15.71
CA ASN A 124 -16.35 7.89 -16.23
C ASN A 124 -14.87 8.32 -16.05
N ASP A 125 -14.57 8.97 -14.94
CA ASP A 125 -13.24 9.43 -14.57
C ASP A 125 -12.79 8.83 -13.22
N SER A 126 -11.52 9.05 -12.87
CA SER A 126 -10.96 8.62 -11.58
C SER A 126 -11.68 9.27 -10.40
N ASP A 127 -12.12 10.52 -10.56
CA ASP A 127 -12.84 11.26 -9.51
C ASP A 127 -14.17 10.58 -9.14
N THR A 128 -14.84 9.93 -10.11
CA THR A 128 -16.04 9.15 -9.86
C THR A 128 -15.74 7.93 -8.99
N LEU A 129 -14.66 7.20 -9.26
CA LEU A 129 -14.25 6.03 -8.48
C LEU A 129 -13.88 6.43 -7.04
N ASP A 130 -13.17 7.53 -6.88
CA ASP A 130 -12.82 8.08 -5.57
C ASP A 130 -14.07 8.48 -4.77
N LYS A 131 -15.04 9.14 -5.39
CA LYS A 131 -16.31 9.50 -4.76
C LYS A 131 -17.11 8.27 -4.32
N ILE A 132 -17.20 7.24 -5.17
CA ILE A 132 -17.84 5.96 -4.81
C ILE A 132 -17.15 5.36 -3.59
N SER A 133 -15.81 5.28 -3.61
CA SER A 133 -15.01 4.70 -2.54
C SER A 133 -15.19 5.43 -1.21
N HIS A 134 -15.18 6.76 -1.24
CA HIS A 134 -15.40 7.60 -0.06
C HIS A 134 -16.84 7.51 0.47
N THR A 135 -17.84 7.48 -0.40
CA THR A 135 -19.25 7.34 0.01
C THR A 135 -19.50 5.98 0.65
N LEU A 136 -18.94 4.91 0.08
CA LEU A 136 -19.02 3.56 0.65
C LEU A 136 -18.34 3.47 2.02
N LEU A 137 -17.27 4.23 2.23
CA LEU A 137 -16.58 4.30 3.51
C LEU A 137 -17.38 5.08 4.56
N GLN A 138 -17.90 6.26 4.19
CA GLN A 138 -18.64 7.14 5.10
C GLN A 138 -19.98 6.54 5.56
N GLU A 139 -20.69 5.85 4.67
CA GLU A 139 -21.98 5.24 4.92
C GLU A 139 -21.89 3.70 4.87
N SER A 140 -20.82 3.11 5.43
CA SER A 140 -20.49 1.69 5.29
C SER A 140 -21.62 0.76 5.80
N ASP A 141 -22.33 1.15 6.85
CA ASP A 141 -23.46 0.37 7.38
C ASP A 141 -24.65 0.34 6.42
N LYS A 142 -24.95 1.47 5.79
CA LYS A 142 -26.06 1.61 4.83
C LYS A 142 -25.79 0.86 3.53
N TYR A 143 -24.56 0.91 3.05
CA TYR A 143 -24.13 0.33 1.79
C TYR A 143 -23.29 -0.95 1.96
N SER A 144 -23.48 -1.67 3.06
CA SER A 144 -22.70 -2.88 3.37
C SER A 144 -22.71 -3.95 2.27
N ASN A 145 -23.76 -4.03 1.48
CA ASN A 145 -23.91 -5.00 0.39
C ASN A 145 -23.89 -4.35 -1.01
N ALA A 146 -23.53 -3.07 -1.12
CA ALA A 146 -23.59 -2.35 -2.40
C ALA A 146 -22.68 -2.97 -3.47
N LEU A 147 -21.46 -3.35 -3.11
CA LEU A 147 -20.51 -3.99 -4.03
C LEU A 147 -21.03 -5.35 -4.54
N GLU A 148 -21.65 -6.15 -3.68
CA GLU A 148 -22.25 -7.43 -4.06
C GLU A 148 -23.50 -7.21 -4.94
N SER A 149 -24.38 -6.28 -4.56
CA SER A 149 -25.60 -5.97 -5.29
C SER A 149 -25.34 -5.38 -6.68
N ALA A 150 -24.27 -4.61 -6.84
CA ALA A 150 -23.82 -4.10 -8.13
C ALA A 150 -23.11 -5.16 -9.00
N GLY A 151 -22.84 -6.35 -8.45
CA GLY A 151 -22.19 -7.44 -9.17
C GLY A 151 -20.69 -7.25 -9.36
N VAL A 152 -19.99 -6.65 -8.38
CA VAL A 152 -18.52 -6.47 -8.43
C VAL A 152 -17.83 -7.82 -8.45
N ILE A 153 -17.02 -8.03 -9.48
CA ILE A 153 -16.29 -9.28 -9.72
C ILE A 153 -14.95 -9.25 -8.94
N ASP A 154 -14.67 -10.34 -8.25
CA ASP A 154 -13.35 -10.56 -7.63
C ASP A 154 -12.30 -10.88 -8.71
N PRO A 155 -11.27 -10.05 -8.87
CA PRO A 155 -10.21 -10.26 -9.88
C PRO A 155 -9.46 -11.59 -9.72
N PHE A 156 -9.44 -12.15 -8.51
CA PHE A 156 -8.76 -13.41 -8.24
C PHE A 156 -9.58 -14.64 -8.67
N SER A 157 -10.86 -14.65 -8.35
CA SER A 157 -11.73 -15.80 -8.65
C SER A 157 -12.47 -15.68 -9.99
N GLY A 158 -12.62 -14.45 -10.51
CA GLY A 158 -13.40 -14.16 -11.72
C GLY A 158 -14.92 -14.21 -11.53
N ASN A 159 -15.41 -14.43 -10.31
CA ASN A 159 -16.81 -14.50 -9.95
C ASN A 159 -17.27 -13.24 -9.21
N ILE A 160 -18.59 -13.03 -9.13
CA ILE A 160 -19.15 -11.99 -8.25
C ILE A 160 -18.72 -12.29 -6.82
N GLY A 161 -18.06 -11.31 -6.19
CA GLY A 161 -17.50 -11.48 -4.84
C GLY A 161 -18.52 -11.21 -3.75
N LYS A 162 -18.34 -11.88 -2.61
CA LYS A 162 -19.01 -11.51 -1.35
C LYS A 162 -18.10 -10.57 -0.58
N TRP A 163 -18.52 -9.33 -0.45
CA TRP A 163 -17.69 -8.27 0.09
C TRP A 163 -18.00 -7.95 1.55
N THR A 164 -16.98 -7.52 2.28
CA THR A 164 -17.19 -6.86 3.57
C THR A 164 -17.59 -5.41 3.36
N PRO A 165 -18.24 -4.77 4.34
CA PRO A 165 -18.40 -3.32 4.32
C PRO A 165 -17.05 -2.61 4.12
N ALA A 166 -17.09 -1.43 3.53
CA ALA A 166 -15.88 -0.62 3.36
C ALA A 166 -15.30 -0.25 4.73
N THR A 167 -14.00 -0.44 4.88
CA THR A 167 -13.27 -0.11 6.10
C THR A 167 -12.11 0.82 5.77
N GLN A 168 -11.83 1.75 6.68
CA GLN A 168 -10.67 2.61 6.56
C GLN A 168 -9.41 1.83 6.95
N PHE A 169 -8.44 1.81 6.05
CA PHE A 169 -7.12 1.26 6.35
C PHE A 169 -6.13 2.40 6.51
N ASN A 170 -5.57 2.52 7.71
CA ASN A 170 -4.53 3.50 7.98
C ASN A 170 -3.17 2.92 7.59
N LEU A 171 -2.49 3.56 6.66
CA LEU A 171 -1.15 3.18 6.20
C LEU A 171 -0.04 3.61 7.15
N MET A 172 -0.35 4.40 8.20
CA MET A 172 0.62 4.82 9.18
C MET A 172 0.85 3.71 10.21
N PHE A 173 2.11 3.38 10.46
CA PHE A 173 2.50 2.49 11.53
C PHE A 173 2.57 3.27 12.85
N GLN A 174 1.89 2.75 13.87
CA GLN A 174 2.06 3.28 15.22
C GLN A 174 3.42 2.83 15.75
N THR A 175 4.29 3.79 16.08
CA THR A 175 5.57 3.52 16.74
C THR A 175 5.48 3.94 18.20
N ASN A 176 5.98 3.06 19.09
CA ASN A 176 6.07 3.36 20.51
C ASN A 176 7.55 3.56 20.86
N SER A 177 7.92 4.74 21.37
CA SER A 177 9.19 4.94 22.01
C SER A 177 9.08 4.36 23.43
N CYS A 178 9.67 3.17 23.64
CA CYS A 178 9.63 2.53 24.94
C CYS A 178 10.74 3.08 25.82
N LEU A 179 10.42 4.01 26.71
CA LEU A 179 11.35 4.52 27.71
C LEU A 179 11.62 3.52 28.84
N LEU A 180 10.85 2.42 28.94
CA LEU A 180 10.94 1.44 30.03
C LEU A 180 11.77 0.19 29.69
N TYR A 181 12.17 0.01 28.44
CA TYR A 181 13.03 -1.08 27.99
C TYR A 181 14.27 -0.56 27.30
N THR A 182 15.04 0.24 27.98
CA THR A 182 16.46 0.30 27.69
C THR A 182 17.06 -0.98 28.27
N SER A 183 17.63 -1.85 27.42
CA SER A 183 18.59 -2.85 27.91
C SER A 183 19.60 -2.08 28.78
N PRO A 184 19.91 -2.54 29.99
CA PRO A 184 20.82 -1.83 30.86
C PRO A 184 22.11 -1.58 30.08
N SER A 185 22.43 -0.31 29.87
CA SER A 185 23.70 0.07 29.25
C SER A 185 24.81 -0.47 30.14
N PRO A 186 25.92 -0.99 29.59
CA PRO A 186 27.07 -1.36 30.41
C PRO A 186 27.62 -0.21 31.29
N ARG A 187 27.16 1.02 31.07
CA ARG A 187 27.48 2.20 31.88
C ARG A 187 26.61 2.37 33.14
N ASP A 188 25.47 1.69 33.22
CA ASP A 188 24.56 1.78 34.37
C ASP A 188 24.90 0.83 35.52
N GLY A 189 25.98 0.04 35.38
CA GLY A 189 26.46 -0.91 36.37
C GLY A 189 27.47 -0.36 37.40
N HIS A 190 27.71 0.95 37.41
CA HIS A 190 28.61 1.60 38.37
C HIS A 190 27.93 2.78 39.05
N GLN A 191 27.02 2.50 39.95
CA GLN A 191 26.66 3.32 41.12
C GLN A 191 26.54 2.46 42.36
#